data_d4b9aebe37b472cd580347be4b3dc601
#
_entry.id   d4b9aebe37b472cd580347be4b3dc601
#
_cell.length_a   1.000
_cell.length_b   1.000
_cell.length_c   1.000
_cell.angle_alpha   90.00
_cell.angle_beta   90.00
_cell.angle_gamma   90.00
#
_symmetry.space_group_name_H-M   'P 1'
#
loop_
_entity.id
_entity.type
_entity.pdbx_description
1 polymer ?
#
loop_
_entity_poly.entity_id
_entity_poly.type
_entity_poly.pdbx_seq_one_letter_code
_entity_poly.pdbx_strand_id
1 'polypeptide(L)' 'MSLPFETKINIPFGQLGATVKWCTQNCQKDWAFDTADDDTVYVEGDHSGQYEFKFASERDYIAFLLWKK' A
#
# COMPACT_ATOMS: atom_id res chain seq x y z
N MET A 1 10.38 9.88 -10.23
CA MET A 1 10.06 10.87 -9.19
C MET A 1 9.52 10.17 -7.96
N SER A 2 9.94 10.59 -6.81
CA SER A 2 9.41 10.00 -5.58
C SER A 2 8.07 10.64 -5.23
N LEU A 3 7.18 9.82 -4.68
CA LEU A 3 5.90 10.32 -4.20
C LEU A 3 6.09 10.85 -2.79
N PRO A 4 5.57 12.06 -2.48
CA PRO A 4 5.92 12.74 -1.23
C PRO A 4 5.26 12.15 0.02
N PHE A 5 4.13 11.47 -0.12
CA PHE A 5 3.39 10.94 1.04
C PHE A 5 3.55 9.43 1.08
N GLU A 6 4.14 8.92 2.16
CA GLU A 6 4.37 7.49 2.29
C GLU A 6 3.96 7.00 3.66
N THR A 7 3.56 5.74 3.73
CA THR A 7 3.20 5.09 4.98
C THR A 7 3.52 3.60 4.89
N LYS A 8 3.90 3.04 6.02
CA LYS A 8 4.14 1.60 6.13
C LYS A 8 3.01 0.98 6.90
N ILE A 9 2.45 -0.09 6.37
CA ILE A 9 1.36 -0.79 7.01
C ILE A 9 1.63 -2.29 6.98
N ASN A 10 1.05 -2.99 7.94
CA ASN A 10 1.11 -4.44 7.99
C ASN A 10 -0.14 -5.00 7.32
N ILE A 11 0.04 -5.81 6.29
CA ILE A 11 -1.06 -6.37 5.52
C ILE A 11 -1.14 -7.85 5.81
N PRO A 12 -2.26 -8.33 6.37
CA PRO A 12 -2.44 -9.77 6.60
C PRO A 12 -2.46 -10.54 5.31
N PHE A 13 -2.19 -11.83 5.41
CA PHE A 13 -2.22 -12.73 4.28
C PHE A 13 -3.58 -12.64 3.57
N GLY A 14 -3.52 -12.51 2.25
CA GLY A 14 -4.73 -12.47 1.43
C GLY A 14 -5.36 -11.09 1.30
N GLN A 15 -4.82 -10.07 1.98
CA GLN A 15 -5.41 -8.73 1.96
C GLN A 15 -4.74 -7.76 0.99
N LEU A 16 -3.59 -8.14 0.43
CA LEU A 16 -2.88 -7.25 -0.47
C LEU A 16 -3.69 -6.91 -1.71
N GLY A 17 -4.33 -7.91 -2.31
CA GLY A 17 -5.14 -7.69 -3.50
C GLY A 17 -6.27 -6.70 -3.25
N ALA A 18 -6.95 -6.82 -2.11
CA ALA A 18 -8.04 -5.90 -1.75
C ALA A 18 -7.49 -4.47 -1.54
N THR A 19 -6.31 -4.36 -0.95
CA THR A 19 -5.69 -3.06 -0.71
C THR A 19 -5.32 -2.38 -2.02
N VAL A 20 -4.71 -3.12 -2.94
CA VAL A 20 -4.35 -2.60 -4.26
C VAL A 20 -5.61 -2.19 -5.03
N LYS A 21 -6.65 -3.00 -4.96
CA LYS A 21 -7.92 -2.69 -5.63
C LYS A 21 -8.52 -1.40 -5.09
N TRP A 22 -8.50 -1.22 -3.77
CA TRP A 22 -9.01 0.01 -3.16
C TRP A 22 -8.27 1.23 -3.70
N CYS A 23 -6.94 1.17 -3.74
CA CYS A 23 -6.13 2.26 -4.26
C CYS A 23 -6.45 2.55 -5.72
N THR A 24 -6.59 1.50 -6.53
CA THR A 24 -6.91 1.65 -7.94
C THR A 24 -8.25 2.35 -8.13
N GLN A 25 -9.22 2.06 -7.26
CA GLN A 25 -10.57 2.61 -7.39
C GLN A 25 -10.72 3.99 -6.77
N ASN A 26 -9.93 4.32 -5.76
CA ASN A 26 -10.15 5.51 -4.94
C ASN A 26 -9.08 6.59 -5.08
N CYS A 27 -7.86 6.22 -5.43
CA CYS A 27 -6.81 7.22 -5.60
C CYS A 27 -6.99 7.96 -6.91
N GLN A 28 -6.90 9.28 -6.85
CA GLN A 28 -7.09 10.13 -8.02
C GLN A 28 -5.76 10.56 -8.64
N LYS A 29 -4.68 10.41 -7.92
CA LYS A 29 -3.34 10.76 -8.37
C LYS A 29 -2.46 9.52 -8.36
N ASP A 30 -1.21 9.69 -8.77
CA ASP A 30 -0.28 8.57 -8.80
C ASP A 30 -0.06 7.99 -7.41
N TRP A 31 0.12 6.69 -7.38
CA TRP A 31 0.44 5.97 -6.16
C TRP A 31 1.26 4.74 -6.52
N ALA A 32 1.98 4.23 -5.53
CA ALA A 32 2.78 3.04 -5.72
C ALA A 32 2.88 2.29 -4.40
N PHE A 33 3.29 1.03 -4.47
CA PHE A 33 3.55 0.27 -3.26
C PHE A 33 4.75 -0.64 -3.48
N ASP A 34 5.38 -1.01 -2.36
CA ASP A 34 6.52 -1.92 -2.39
C ASP A 34 6.56 -2.65 -1.06
N THR A 35 7.31 -3.73 -1.00
CA THR A 35 7.53 -4.42 0.27
C THR A 35 8.49 -3.59 1.11
N ALA A 36 8.17 -3.45 2.39
CA ALA A 36 9.02 -2.71 3.32
C ALA A 36 10.03 -3.62 4.02
N ASP A 37 9.91 -4.92 3.83
CA ASP A 37 10.74 -5.92 4.49
C ASP A 37 11.63 -6.60 3.46
N ASP A 38 12.93 -6.34 3.54
CA ASP A 38 13.90 -6.89 2.59
C ASP A 38 14.11 -8.39 2.76
N ASP A 39 13.77 -8.91 3.93
CA ASP A 39 13.93 -10.34 4.23
C ASP A 39 12.70 -11.15 3.85
N THR A 40 11.78 -10.56 3.15
CA THR A 40 10.54 -11.24 2.77
C THR A 40 10.85 -12.41 1.84
N VAL A 41 10.44 -13.59 2.27
CA VAL A 41 10.53 -14.77 1.43
C VAL A 41 9.28 -14.79 0.55
N TYR A 42 9.49 -14.74 -0.74
CA TYR A 42 8.37 -14.73 -1.69
C TYR A 42 7.81 -16.13 -1.81
N VAL A 43 6.56 -16.25 -1.40
CA VAL A 43 5.75 -17.42 -1.70
C VAL A 43 4.79 -16.96 -2.79
N GLU A 44 4.53 -17.81 -3.76
CA GLU A 44 3.61 -17.44 -4.83
C GLU A 44 2.28 -16.98 -4.25
N GLY A 45 1.82 -15.83 -4.73
CA GLY A 45 0.57 -15.24 -4.29
C GLY A 45 0.76 -14.23 -3.17
N ASP A 46 -0.36 -13.85 -2.56
CA ASP A 46 -0.35 -12.89 -1.46
C ASP A 46 0.30 -13.49 -0.22
N HIS A 47 1.05 -12.67 0.47
CA HIS A 47 1.61 -13.07 1.76
C HIS A 47 1.51 -11.90 2.73
N SER A 48 1.53 -12.20 4.03
CA SER A 48 1.50 -11.18 5.06
C SER A 48 2.87 -10.52 5.17
N GLY A 49 2.87 -9.27 5.64
CA GLY A 49 4.11 -8.55 5.86
C GLY A 49 3.89 -7.06 5.84
N GLN A 50 4.97 -6.31 5.99
CA GLN A 50 4.92 -4.87 5.92
C GLN A 50 5.08 -4.40 4.48
N TYR A 51 4.23 -3.47 4.09
CA TYR A 51 4.27 -2.84 2.79
C TYR A 51 4.33 -1.35 2.94
N GLU A 52 5.05 -0.70 2.03
CA GLU A 52 5.12 0.75 1.99
C GLU A 52 4.26 1.24 0.84
N PHE A 53 3.31 2.12 1.15
CA PHE A 53 2.47 2.74 0.13
C PHE A 53 2.82 4.20 0.03
N LYS A 54 2.90 4.69 -1.20
CA LYS A 54 3.29 6.06 -1.50
C LYS A 54 2.22 6.70 -2.37
N PHE A 55 1.96 7.97 -2.11
CA PHE A 55 0.90 8.70 -2.79
C PHE A 55 1.40 10.06 -3.24
N ALA A 56 0.94 10.51 -4.40
CA ALA A 56 1.23 11.85 -4.90
C ALA A 56 0.32 12.89 -4.26
N SER A 57 -0.86 12.48 -3.79
CA SER A 57 -1.85 13.39 -3.23
C SER A 57 -2.01 13.16 -1.74
N GLU A 58 -1.97 14.24 -0.96
CA GLU A 58 -2.24 14.17 0.47
C GLU A 58 -3.65 13.63 0.73
N ARG A 59 -4.60 14.02 -0.09
CA ARG A 59 -5.97 13.55 0.05
C ARG A 59 -6.05 12.03 -0.06
N ASP A 60 -5.39 11.46 -1.04
CA ASP A 60 -5.37 10.01 -1.23
C ASP A 60 -4.69 9.33 -0.05
N TYR A 61 -3.59 9.91 0.41
CA TYR A 61 -2.85 9.40 1.54
C TYR A 61 -3.71 9.36 2.80
N ILE A 62 -4.39 10.46 3.10
CA ILE A 62 -5.26 10.54 4.29
C ILE A 62 -6.42 9.57 4.16
N ALA A 63 -7.04 9.49 2.99
CA ALA A 63 -8.15 8.57 2.77
C ALA A 63 -7.70 7.12 2.98
N PHE A 64 -6.51 6.79 2.51
CA PHE A 64 -5.97 5.45 2.68
C PHE A 64 -5.78 5.12 4.16
N LEU A 65 -5.21 6.05 4.93
CA LEU A 65 -4.99 5.84 6.36
C LEU A 65 -6.32 5.64 7.10
N LEU A 66 -7.33 6.42 6.76
CA LEU A 66 -8.65 6.29 7.39
C LEU A 66 -9.30 4.95 7.04
N TRP A 67 -9.12 4.51 5.82
CA TRP A 67 -9.69 3.23 5.39
C TRP A 67 -9.02 2.05 6.10
N LYS A 68 -7.71 2.14 6.30
CA LYS A 68 -6.94 1.06 6.92
C LYS A 68 -6.99 1.08 8.44
N LYS A 69 -7.55 2.09 9.01
CA LYS A 69 -7.59 2.27 10.44
C LYS A 69 -8.38 1.17 11.19
#